data_b92f4f5f1aba30a32da63de421170a1e
#
_entry.id   b92f4f5f1aba30a32da63de421170a1e
#
_cell.length_a   1.000
_cell.length_b   1.000
_cell.length_c   1.000
_cell.angle_alpha   90.00
_cell.angle_beta   90.00
_cell.angle_gamma   90.00
#
_symmetry.space_group_name_H-M   'P 1'
#
loop_
_entity.id
_entity.type
_entity.pdbx_description
1 polymer ?
#
loop_
_entity_poly.entity_id
_entity_poly.type
_entity_poly.pdbx_seq_one_letter_code
_entity_poly.pdbx_strand_id
1 'polypeptide(L)'
;MERQTKKYHVKTVYKNLKDSKGEKLLTAHAPGSKSITNRALLIATLAEGETLLKGVLFSDDSRNFLNCVKDLGVDIEVDEDKKTVIVHGCDGQIPKSEAEIYVGSAGTAARFLAACLGISKGKYYLTSSAQMKKRPMAPLLNSLREIGCEVTCDDGDESFPFTLKGRGVCKDEVSVNIDSSSQFLSALLISAVLSDRSFAINVTGSHGKAYIDMTLKMMESFGVRIKKEGSRYLISGSERYKAPVDGAGSGIYRIEPDASAAAYFYAMCPVLNIPVCVPGVRFDSLQGDVEFIRVLEKMGCRVYEYKKDEAQGDKDIEDLVSGSDCEQLRDGDIILLPPENGSYSGIDVDMSSFSDQAITLAAIAPFANSPTTIRGIGHIRLQESDRLSAIVTELGKMGIKTENGEDWIKIYPGDPQPSIVDTYNDHRMAMGFSLIGLRAEGIVIDNPGCCSKTFAEYFDVLDEICDKYENA
;
A
#
# COMPACT_ATOMS: atom_id res chain seq x y z
N MET A 1 -7.30 26.83 -19.01
CA MET A 1 -5.83 26.78 -18.92
C MET A 1 -5.46 25.33 -18.67
N GLU A 2 -5.01 24.62 -19.68
CA GLU A 2 -4.42 23.30 -19.51
C GLU A 2 -3.16 23.46 -18.62
N ARG A 3 -3.16 22.82 -17.44
CA ARG A 3 -1.93 22.70 -16.66
C ARG A 3 -0.99 21.86 -17.51
N GLN A 4 0.10 22.46 -18.02
CA GLN A 4 1.21 21.69 -18.55
C GLN A 4 1.65 20.73 -17.43
N THR A 5 1.33 19.44 -17.57
CA THR A 5 1.79 18.41 -16.65
C THR A 5 3.31 18.37 -16.75
N LYS A 6 3.99 18.47 -15.61
CA LYS A 6 5.46 18.35 -15.55
C LYS A 6 5.81 16.95 -16.00
N LYS A 7 6.77 16.81 -16.92
CA LYS A 7 7.30 15.52 -17.37
C LYS A 7 8.60 15.22 -16.64
N TYR A 8 8.80 13.94 -16.31
CA TYR A 8 10.05 13.46 -15.71
C TYR A 8 10.77 12.54 -16.69
N HIS A 9 12.03 12.90 -17.04
CA HIS A 9 12.89 12.13 -17.90
C HIS A 9 13.73 11.19 -17.03
N VAL A 10 13.52 9.89 -17.17
CA VAL A 10 14.25 8.92 -16.37
C VAL A 10 15.71 8.84 -16.83
N LYS A 11 16.64 8.92 -15.88
CA LYS A 11 18.08 8.76 -16.15
C LYS A 11 18.41 7.27 -16.33
N THR A 12 19.10 6.92 -17.39
CA THR A 12 19.54 5.55 -17.67
C THR A 12 20.92 5.32 -17.09
N VAL A 13 21.03 4.45 -16.08
CA VAL A 13 22.27 4.19 -15.34
C VAL A 13 22.87 2.80 -15.58
N TYR A 14 22.12 1.87 -16.17
CA TYR A 14 22.53 0.47 -16.36
C TYR A 14 23.86 0.29 -17.12
N LYS A 15 24.13 1.17 -18.11
CA LYS A 15 25.37 1.08 -18.89
C LYS A 15 26.61 1.35 -18.05
N ASN A 16 26.53 2.28 -17.11
CA ASN A 16 27.63 2.67 -16.23
C ASN A 16 27.97 1.55 -15.23
N LEU A 17 26.94 0.87 -14.73
CA LEU A 17 27.08 -0.22 -13.77
C LEU A 17 27.67 -1.50 -14.37
N LYS A 18 27.50 -1.73 -15.68
CA LYS A 18 27.98 -2.93 -16.35
C LYS A 18 29.52 -3.05 -16.36
N ASP A 19 30.20 -1.91 -16.25
CA ASP A 19 31.67 -1.80 -16.29
C ASP A 19 32.29 -1.58 -14.89
N SER A 20 31.47 -1.38 -13.84
CA SER A 20 31.93 -1.13 -12.46
C SER A 20 32.27 -2.44 -11.75
N LYS A 21 33.54 -2.59 -11.35
CA LYS A 21 33.99 -3.69 -10.46
C LYS A 21 33.85 -3.23 -9.01
N GLY A 22 32.85 -3.72 -8.31
CA GLY A 22 32.62 -3.46 -6.87
C GLY A 22 31.22 -2.98 -6.60
N GLU A 23 30.30 -3.91 -6.52
CA GLU A 23 28.89 -3.64 -6.24
C GLU A 23 28.73 -3.20 -4.80
N LYS A 24 28.51 -1.89 -4.58
CA LYS A 24 28.09 -1.40 -3.27
C LYS A 24 26.61 -1.66 -3.06
N LEU A 25 26.23 -2.01 -1.84
CA LEU A 25 24.85 -2.16 -1.45
C LEU A 25 24.09 -0.84 -1.67
N LEU A 26 23.04 -0.89 -2.50
CA LEU A 26 22.07 0.21 -2.56
C LEU A 26 21.17 0.13 -1.32
N THR A 27 21.36 1.05 -0.41
CA THR A 27 20.44 1.26 0.71
C THR A 27 19.46 2.35 0.34
N ALA A 28 18.18 2.01 0.23
CA ALA A 28 17.10 2.92 -0.10
C ALA A 28 16.10 3.00 1.07
N HIS A 29 15.45 4.15 1.24
CA HIS A 29 14.49 4.34 2.32
C HIS A 29 13.07 4.46 1.78
N ALA A 30 12.19 3.54 2.19
CA ALA A 30 10.77 3.63 1.92
C ALA A 30 10.08 4.54 2.96
N PRO A 31 9.03 5.27 2.58
CA PRO A 31 8.20 6.00 3.54
C PRO A 31 7.44 5.02 4.44
N GLY A 32 6.78 5.52 5.48
CA GLY A 32 5.88 4.70 6.29
C GLY A 32 4.73 4.12 5.47
N SER A 33 4.26 2.93 5.85
CA SER A 33 3.18 2.25 5.13
C SER A 33 1.87 3.05 5.17
N LYS A 34 1.33 3.37 3.98
CA LYS A 34 0.02 4.01 3.85
C LYS A 34 -1.09 3.17 4.46
N SER A 35 -1.08 1.87 4.15
CA SER A 35 -2.11 0.93 4.60
C SER A 35 -2.13 0.77 6.12
N ILE A 36 -0.96 0.76 6.75
CA ILE A 36 -0.83 0.69 8.22
C ILE A 36 -1.16 2.06 8.83
N THR A 37 -0.65 3.17 8.27
CA THR A 37 -0.93 4.53 8.76
C THR A 37 -2.43 4.78 8.88
N ASN A 38 -3.21 4.55 7.83
CA ASN A 38 -4.63 4.86 7.83
C ASN A 38 -5.45 3.94 8.75
N ARG A 39 -5.03 2.68 8.92
CA ARG A 39 -5.62 1.78 9.91
C ARG A 39 -5.29 2.21 11.34
N ALA A 40 -4.02 2.51 11.60
CA ALA A 40 -3.56 2.94 12.91
C ALA A 40 -4.24 4.24 13.35
N LEU A 41 -4.42 5.21 12.43
CA LEU A 41 -5.16 6.44 12.70
C LEU A 41 -6.59 6.15 13.14
N LEU A 42 -7.34 5.28 12.43
CA LEU A 42 -8.71 4.98 12.84
C LEU A 42 -8.77 4.19 14.14
N ILE A 43 -7.93 3.15 14.29
CA ILE A 43 -7.91 2.33 15.50
C ILE A 43 -7.54 3.18 16.72
N ALA A 44 -6.50 4.03 16.61
CA ALA A 44 -6.10 4.95 17.68
C ALA A 44 -7.20 5.98 17.98
N THR A 45 -7.91 6.49 16.96
CA THR A 45 -9.08 7.37 17.15
C THR A 45 -10.16 6.71 17.99
N LEU A 46 -10.42 5.42 17.77
CA LEU A 46 -11.46 4.66 18.47
C LEU A 46 -10.98 4.09 19.82
N ALA A 47 -9.69 4.14 20.11
CA ALA A 47 -9.11 3.57 21.33
C ALA A 47 -9.39 4.44 22.58
N GLU A 48 -9.31 3.80 23.74
CA GLU A 48 -9.17 4.47 25.03
C GLU A 48 -7.72 4.91 25.22
N GLY A 49 -7.52 6.18 25.64
CA GLY A 49 -6.22 6.73 25.97
C GLY A 49 -5.50 7.37 24.78
N GLU A 50 -4.23 7.72 25.02
CA GLU A 50 -3.37 8.41 24.07
C GLU A 50 -2.50 7.41 23.32
N THR A 51 -2.40 7.57 21.99
CA THR A 51 -1.52 6.75 21.15
C THR A 51 -0.55 7.63 20.37
N LEU A 52 0.75 7.43 20.56
CA LEU A 52 1.81 8.00 19.74
C LEU A 52 2.11 7.09 18.55
N LEU A 53 1.70 7.50 17.36
CA LEU A 53 2.05 6.84 16.10
C LEU A 53 3.41 7.35 15.60
N LYS A 54 4.37 6.46 15.33
CA LYS A 54 5.71 6.79 14.81
C LYS A 54 5.93 6.21 13.42
N GLY A 55 6.62 6.95 12.54
CA GLY A 55 6.84 6.55 11.14
C GLY A 55 5.61 6.77 10.25
N VAL A 56 4.75 7.72 10.62
CA VAL A 56 3.52 8.03 9.88
C VAL A 56 3.84 8.52 8.49
N LEU A 57 3.10 8.04 7.51
CA LEU A 57 3.15 8.57 6.15
C LEU A 57 2.33 9.86 6.06
N PHE A 58 2.95 10.93 5.58
CA PHE A 58 2.28 12.19 5.24
C PHE A 58 2.13 12.36 3.73
N SER A 59 1.19 11.63 3.16
CA SER A 59 0.77 11.72 1.77
C SER A 59 -0.60 12.40 1.65
N ASP A 60 -1.05 12.69 0.43
CA ASP A 60 -2.38 13.26 0.22
C ASP A 60 -3.48 12.40 0.85
N ASP A 61 -3.39 11.07 0.71
CA ASP A 61 -4.36 10.14 1.29
C ASP A 61 -4.38 10.20 2.82
N SER A 62 -3.21 10.23 3.47
CA SER A 62 -3.10 10.27 4.93
C SER A 62 -3.48 11.63 5.50
N ARG A 63 -3.11 12.74 4.82
CA ARG A 63 -3.52 14.09 5.21
C ARG A 63 -5.04 14.25 5.11
N ASN A 64 -5.67 13.73 4.06
CA ASN A 64 -7.14 13.72 3.96
C ASN A 64 -7.76 12.94 5.13
N PHE A 65 -7.17 11.79 5.52
CA PHE A 65 -7.67 11.02 6.65
C PHE A 65 -7.53 11.80 7.97
N LEU A 66 -6.37 12.41 8.23
CA LEU A 66 -6.12 13.26 9.41
C LEU A 66 -7.13 14.42 9.49
N ASN A 67 -7.39 15.08 8.37
CA ASN A 67 -8.38 16.16 8.32
C ASN A 67 -9.79 15.65 8.66
N CYS A 68 -10.21 14.51 8.10
CA CYS A 68 -11.49 13.90 8.44
C CYS A 68 -11.61 13.59 9.94
N VAL A 69 -10.55 13.08 10.57
CA VAL A 69 -10.53 12.79 12.02
C VAL A 69 -10.67 14.09 12.84
N LYS A 70 -9.99 15.17 12.43
CA LYS A 70 -10.16 16.52 13.04
C LYS A 70 -11.57 17.08 12.85
N ASP A 71 -12.15 16.90 11.66
CA ASP A 71 -13.51 17.35 11.37
C ASP A 71 -14.55 16.65 12.25
N LEU A 72 -14.29 15.39 12.66
CA LEU A 72 -15.08 14.64 13.62
C LEU A 72 -14.89 15.11 15.08
N GLY A 73 -13.98 16.05 15.32
CA GLY A 73 -13.73 16.65 16.63
C GLY A 73 -12.75 15.87 17.52
N VAL A 74 -12.03 14.91 16.96
CA VAL A 74 -10.98 14.18 17.68
C VAL A 74 -9.73 15.05 17.78
N ASP A 75 -9.13 15.11 18.96
CA ASP A 75 -7.92 15.85 19.22
C ASP A 75 -6.70 15.04 18.73
N ILE A 76 -5.90 15.65 17.84
CA ILE A 76 -4.69 15.06 17.29
C ILE A 76 -3.58 16.09 17.14
N GLU A 77 -2.37 15.74 17.56
CA GLU A 77 -1.16 16.52 17.39
C GLU A 77 -0.30 15.91 16.28
N VAL A 78 0.16 16.74 15.35
CA VAL A 78 0.88 16.29 14.15
C VAL A 78 2.27 16.94 14.13
N ASP A 79 3.32 16.14 14.01
CA ASP A 79 4.69 16.57 13.76
C ASP A 79 5.20 15.85 12.50
N GLU A 80 5.12 16.55 11.35
CA GLU A 80 5.51 15.97 10.06
C GLU A 80 7.03 15.75 9.96
N ASP A 81 7.83 16.63 10.57
CA ASP A 81 9.29 16.52 10.54
C ASP A 81 9.78 15.27 11.27
N LYS A 82 9.14 14.93 12.39
CA LYS A 82 9.42 13.69 13.16
C LYS A 82 8.65 12.48 12.64
N LYS A 83 7.78 12.67 11.66
CA LYS A 83 6.86 11.64 11.15
C LYS A 83 6.04 11.00 12.28
N THR A 84 5.46 11.83 13.16
CA THR A 84 4.67 11.38 14.31
C THR A 84 3.29 12.01 14.35
N VAL A 85 2.34 11.27 14.93
CA VAL A 85 0.99 11.77 15.26
C VAL A 85 0.64 11.26 16.65
N ILE A 86 0.24 12.17 17.56
CA ILE A 86 -0.39 11.81 18.82
C ILE A 86 -1.91 11.85 18.60
N VAL A 87 -2.59 10.76 18.91
CA VAL A 87 -4.05 10.65 18.82
C VAL A 87 -4.62 10.51 20.22
N HIS A 88 -5.44 11.47 20.66
CA HIS A 88 -6.20 11.37 21.90
C HIS A 88 -7.50 10.63 21.58
N GLY A 89 -7.51 9.32 21.82
CA GLY A 89 -8.59 8.44 21.40
C GLY A 89 -9.92 8.79 22.09
N CYS A 90 -11.03 8.49 21.40
CA CYS A 90 -12.37 8.88 21.85
C CYS A 90 -13.16 7.74 22.50
N ASP A 91 -12.54 6.60 22.84
CA ASP A 91 -13.16 5.44 23.45
C ASP A 91 -14.47 5.00 22.74
N GLY A 92 -14.42 4.97 21.41
CA GLY A 92 -15.56 4.63 20.56
C GLY A 92 -16.70 5.67 20.54
N GLN A 93 -16.53 6.83 21.15
CA GLN A 93 -17.53 7.90 21.17
C GLN A 93 -17.13 9.03 20.25
N ILE A 94 -17.57 9.01 18.99
CA ILE A 94 -17.26 10.07 18.03
C ILE A 94 -17.74 11.42 18.59
N PRO A 95 -16.84 12.42 18.78
CA PRO A 95 -17.17 13.66 19.50
C PRO A 95 -18.31 14.46 18.86
N LYS A 96 -18.33 14.56 17.53
CA LYS A 96 -19.40 15.23 16.80
C LYS A 96 -20.43 14.21 16.30
N SER A 97 -21.69 14.40 16.66
CA SER A 97 -22.82 13.60 16.15
C SER A 97 -23.31 14.04 14.77
N GLU A 98 -22.85 15.20 14.25
CA GLU A 98 -23.13 15.70 12.91
C GLU A 98 -21.85 16.32 12.33
N ALA A 99 -21.50 15.94 11.08
CA ALA A 99 -20.36 16.52 10.36
C ALA A 99 -20.50 16.33 8.85
N GLU A 100 -19.81 17.22 8.10
CA GLU A 100 -19.54 17.06 6.68
C GLU A 100 -18.08 16.63 6.52
N ILE A 101 -17.85 15.55 5.77
CA ILE A 101 -16.54 14.90 5.64
C ILE A 101 -16.14 14.81 4.18
N TYR A 102 -15.00 15.40 3.82
CA TYR A 102 -14.41 15.27 2.51
C TYR A 102 -13.25 14.27 2.51
N VAL A 103 -13.46 13.11 1.91
CA VAL A 103 -12.47 12.00 1.93
C VAL A 103 -11.42 12.09 0.81
N GLY A 104 -11.49 13.07 -0.07
CA GLY A 104 -10.56 13.22 -1.19
C GLY A 104 -10.59 12.02 -2.15
N SER A 105 -9.42 11.56 -2.58
CA SER A 105 -9.23 10.38 -3.41
C SER A 105 -8.83 9.12 -2.60
N ALA A 106 -8.78 9.24 -1.27
CA ALA A 106 -8.29 8.21 -0.38
C ALA A 106 -9.32 7.09 -0.18
N GLY A 107 -9.12 5.95 -0.85
CA GLY A 107 -10.03 4.80 -0.75
C GLY A 107 -10.18 4.24 0.66
N THR A 108 -9.11 4.29 1.48
CA THR A 108 -9.14 3.88 2.89
C THR A 108 -9.95 4.86 3.74
N ALA A 109 -9.74 6.17 3.59
CA ALA A 109 -10.54 7.18 4.29
C ALA A 109 -12.04 7.02 3.94
N ALA A 110 -12.34 6.91 2.64
CA ALA A 110 -13.71 6.75 2.14
C ALA A 110 -14.44 5.55 2.77
N ARG A 111 -13.80 4.39 2.79
CA ARG A 111 -14.44 3.14 3.24
C ARG A 111 -14.39 2.96 4.75
N PHE A 112 -13.27 3.30 5.38
CA PHE A 112 -13.09 3.15 6.82
C PHE A 112 -13.99 4.12 7.58
N LEU A 113 -14.04 5.39 7.17
CA LEU A 113 -14.92 6.37 7.80
C LEU A 113 -16.39 6.09 7.49
N ALA A 114 -16.75 5.64 6.27
CA ALA A 114 -18.12 5.26 5.99
C ALA A 114 -18.62 4.15 6.94
N ALA A 115 -17.81 3.10 7.19
CA ALA A 115 -18.16 2.05 8.13
C ALA A 115 -18.22 2.57 9.57
N CYS A 116 -17.21 3.34 9.99
CA CYS A 116 -17.15 3.91 11.34
C CYS A 116 -18.38 4.78 11.63
N LEU A 117 -18.69 5.72 10.73
CA LEU A 117 -19.80 6.66 10.89
C LEU A 117 -21.17 5.99 10.69
N GLY A 118 -21.26 4.98 9.82
CA GLY A 118 -22.49 4.21 9.63
C GLY A 118 -22.86 3.31 10.82
N ILE A 119 -21.87 2.81 11.57
CA ILE A 119 -22.09 2.02 12.80
C ILE A 119 -22.27 2.93 14.01
N SER A 120 -21.64 4.09 14.05
CA SER A 120 -21.80 5.06 15.15
C SER A 120 -23.23 5.65 15.20
N LYS A 121 -23.50 6.44 16.25
CA LYS A 121 -24.77 7.19 16.37
C LYS A 121 -24.54 8.61 15.90
N GLY A 122 -25.20 9.01 14.79
CA GLY A 122 -25.06 10.37 14.27
C GLY A 122 -25.52 10.51 12.82
N LYS A 123 -25.37 11.73 12.27
CA LYS A 123 -25.70 12.08 10.88
C LYS A 123 -24.49 12.68 10.21
N TYR A 124 -24.00 12.06 9.16
CA TYR A 124 -22.77 12.44 8.49
C TYR A 124 -22.98 12.55 6.98
N TYR A 125 -22.54 13.66 6.39
CA TYR A 125 -22.54 13.85 4.95
C TYR A 125 -21.13 13.65 4.41
N LEU A 126 -20.95 12.66 3.52
CA LEU A 126 -19.67 12.31 2.98
C LEU A 126 -19.58 12.70 1.50
N THR A 127 -18.51 13.43 1.19
CA THR A 127 -18.17 13.85 -0.18
C THR A 127 -16.78 13.37 -0.57
N SER A 128 -16.49 13.33 -1.86
CA SER A 128 -15.21 12.84 -2.38
C SER A 128 -14.76 13.56 -3.65
N SER A 129 -13.53 13.25 -4.11
CA SER A 129 -13.06 13.65 -5.43
C SER A 129 -13.81 12.91 -6.55
N ALA A 130 -13.77 13.46 -7.77
CA ALA A 130 -14.33 12.81 -8.95
C ALA A 130 -13.70 11.43 -9.24
N GLN A 131 -12.44 11.21 -8.86
CA GLN A 131 -11.77 9.92 -8.98
C GLN A 131 -12.35 8.90 -8.00
N MET A 132 -12.56 9.28 -6.73
CA MET A 132 -13.12 8.37 -5.72
C MET A 132 -14.59 8.04 -6.00
N LYS A 133 -15.36 8.99 -6.52
CA LYS A 133 -16.77 8.79 -6.90
C LYS A 133 -16.97 7.62 -7.87
N LYS A 134 -15.98 7.35 -8.75
CA LYS A 134 -16.03 6.25 -9.73
C LYS A 134 -15.68 4.88 -9.13
N ARG A 135 -15.16 4.84 -7.90
CA ARG A 135 -14.72 3.59 -7.27
C ARG A 135 -15.88 2.92 -6.54
N PRO A 136 -15.88 1.56 -6.48
CA PRO A 136 -16.96 0.82 -5.85
C PRO A 136 -17.17 1.20 -4.38
N MET A 137 -18.43 1.48 -3.99
CA MET A 137 -18.87 1.69 -2.62
C MET A 137 -20.11 0.84 -2.27
N ALA A 138 -20.87 0.41 -3.27
CA ALA A 138 -22.14 -0.31 -3.11
C ALA A 138 -22.09 -1.48 -2.13
N PRO A 139 -21.08 -2.39 -2.17
CA PRO A 139 -21.07 -3.51 -1.23
C PRO A 139 -21.01 -3.07 0.23
N LEU A 140 -20.25 -2.01 0.55
CA LEU A 140 -20.18 -1.46 1.90
C LEU A 140 -21.46 -0.75 2.30
N LEU A 141 -22.02 0.10 1.42
CA LEU A 141 -23.26 0.83 1.69
C LEU A 141 -24.44 -0.13 1.93
N ASN A 142 -24.50 -1.24 1.20
CA ASN A 142 -25.48 -2.29 1.39
C ASN A 142 -25.31 -2.99 2.76
N SER A 143 -24.06 -3.32 3.14
CA SER A 143 -23.79 -3.87 4.49
C SER A 143 -24.20 -2.88 5.58
N LEU A 144 -23.99 -1.58 5.41
CA LEU A 144 -24.42 -0.56 6.38
C LEU A 144 -25.94 -0.46 6.48
N ARG A 145 -26.69 -0.56 5.36
CA ARG A 145 -28.15 -0.65 5.40
C ARG A 145 -28.62 -1.89 6.11
N GLU A 146 -27.98 -3.02 5.87
CA GLU A 146 -28.29 -4.30 6.54
C GLU A 146 -28.06 -4.20 8.05
N ILE A 147 -27.00 -3.52 8.49
CA ILE A 147 -26.72 -3.25 9.93
C ILE A 147 -27.82 -2.37 10.57
N GLY A 148 -28.50 -1.54 9.79
CA GLY A 148 -29.55 -0.61 10.28
C GLY A 148 -29.22 0.86 10.09
N CYS A 149 -28.14 1.20 9.38
CA CYS A 149 -27.83 2.58 9.00
C CYS A 149 -28.76 3.04 7.87
N GLU A 150 -29.33 4.24 8.00
CA GLU A 150 -30.04 4.91 6.90
C GLU A 150 -28.99 5.55 5.97
N VAL A 151 -28.94 5.09 4.71
CA VAL A 151 -27.99 5.57 3.68
C VAL A 151 -28.77 6.20 2.55
N THR A 152 -28.52 7.49 2.29
CA THR A 152 -29.12 8.25 1.18
C THR A 152 -28.01 8.76 0.27
N CYS A 153 -28.01 8.32 -1.00
CA CYS A 153 -27.08 8.79 -2.04
C CYS A 153 -27.77 9.89 -2.86
N ASP A 154 -27.11 11.04 -3.05
CA ASP A 154 -27.71 12.21 -3.68
C ASP A 154 -28.04 12.02 -5.15
N ASP A 155 -27.14 11.33 -5.88
CA ASP A 155 -27.27 11.12 -7.33
C ASP A 155 -28.01 9.82 -7.68
N GLY A 156 -28.54 9.09 -6.67
CA GLY A 156 -29.19 7.78 -6.86
C GLY A 156 -28.24 6.63 -7.17
N ASP A 157 -26.97 6.90 -7.43
CA ASP A 157 -25.92 5.91 -7.57
C ASP A 157 -25.47 5.42 -6.18
N GLU A 158 -25.02 4.17 -6.09
CA GLU A 158 -24.47 3.58 -4.86
C GLU A 158 -23.03 4.09 -4.59
N SER A 159 -22.85 5.44 -4.60
CA SER A 159 -21.57 6.12 -4.48
C SER A 159 -21.71 7.51 -3.86
N PHE A 160 -20.62 8.26 -3.79
CA PHE A 160 -20.56 9.65 -3.30
C PHE A 160 -21.30 10.63 -4.22
N PRO A 161 -21.86 11.73 -3.66
CA PRO A 161 -21.98 12.00 -2.22
C PRO A 161 -23.16 11.25 -1.59
N PHE A 162 -23.05 11.00 -0.28
CA PHE A 162 -24.11 10.34 0.46
C PHE A 162 -24.19 10.77 1.93
N THR A 163 -25.39 10.66 2.50
CA THR A 163 -25.66 10.88 3.93
C THR A 163 -25.79 9.54 4.64
N LEU A 164 -25.13 9.39 5.78
CA LEU A 164 -25.29 8.30 6.73
C LEU A 164 -26.01 8.80 7.98
N LYS A 165 -27.05 8.08 8.42
CA LYS A 165 -27.64 8.24 9.75
C LYS A 165 -27.48 6.92 10.51
N GLY A 166 -26.39 6.84 11.27
CA GLY A 166 -26.07 5.68 12.07
C GLY A 166 -26.91 5.61 13.34
N ARG A 167 -27.32 4.39 13.72
CA ARG A 167 -28.13 4.09 14.91
C ARG A 167 -27.56 2.97 15.78
N GLY A 168 -26.29 2.59 15.49
CA GLY A 168 -25.68 1.38 16.02
C GLY A 168 -26.06 0.13 15.22
N VAL A 169 -25.59 -1.02 15.65
CA VAL A 169 -25.88 -2.31 15.01
C VAL A 169 -27.25 -2.83 15.48
N CYS A 170 -28.16 -3.05 14.52
CA CYS A 170 -29.53 -3.51 14.79
C CYS A 170 -29.78 -4.97 14.42
N LYS A 171 -28.81 -5.66 13.79
CA LYS A 171 -28.92 -7.03 13.32
C LYS A 171 -27.86 -7.93 13.95
N ASP A 172 -28.14 -9.24 14.00
CA ASP A 172 -27.20 -10.24 14.54
C ASP A 172 -26.20 -10.72 13.49
N GLU A 173 -26.47 -10.45 12.22
CA GLU A 173 -25.61 -10.79 11.09
C GLU A 173 -25.65 -9.71 10.03
N VAL A 174 -24.52 -9.55 9.31
CA VAL A 174 -24.38 -8.70 8.13
C VAL A 174 -23.54 -9.43 7.10
N SER A 175 -23.81 -9.17 5.81
CA SER A 175 -23.05 -9.75 4.70
C SER A 175 -22.24 -8.69 4.00
N VAL A 176 -21.04 -9.07 3.50
CA VAL A 176 -20.21 -8.20 2.68
C VAL A 176 -19.54 -9.00 1.56
N ASN A 177 -19.63 -8.48 0.33
CA ASN A 177 -18.86 -8.99 -0.81
C ASN A 177 -17.56 -8.21 -0.94
N ILE A 178 -16.43 -8.95 -1.05
CA ILE A 178 -15.09 -8.35 -1.13
C ILE A 178 -14.42 -8.51 -2.49
N ASP A 179 -15.09 -9.01 -3.52
CA ASP A 179 -14.47 -9.26 -4.84
C ASP A 179 -13.92 -7.99 -5.49
N SER A 180 -14.56 -6.84 -5.27
CA SER A 180 -14.07 -5.56 -5.78
C SER A 180 -13.12 -4.83 -4.81
N SER A 181 -13.14 -5.14 -3.49
CA SER A 181 -12.22 -4.55 -2.51
C SER A 181 -12.30 -5.22 -1.13
N SER A 182 -11.15 -5.67 -0.63
CA SER A 182 -11.01 -6.13 0.77
C SER A 182 -11.17 -5.01 1.82
N GLN A 183 -11.11 -3.75 1.40
CA GLN A 183 -11.27 -2.61 2.31
C GLN A 183 -12.68 -2.55 2.91
N PHE A 184 -13.70 -3.11 2.27
CA PHE A 184 -15.05 -3.17 2.82
C PHE A 184 -15.11 -3.99 4.09
N LEU A 185 -14.52 -5.19 4.09
CA LEU A 185 -14.43 -6.02 5.27
C LEU A 185 -13.52 -5.39 6.34
N SER A 186 -12.35 -4.89 5.95
CA SER A 186 -11.43 -4.20 6.89
C SER A 186 -12.12 -3.03 7.59
N ALA A 187 -12.93 -2.26 6.86
CA ALA A 187 -13.71 -1.13 7.39
C ALA A 187 -14.73 -1.58 8.45
N LEU A 188 -15.50 -2.62 8.13
CA LEU A 188 -16.48 -3.18 9.07
C LEU A 188 -15.82 -3.78 10.31
N LEU A 189 -14.70 -4.52 10.15
CA LEU A 189 -13.95 -5.12 11.26
C LEU A 189 -13.41 -4.05 12.22
N ILE A 190 -12.69 -3.03 11.70
CA ILE A 190 -12.14 -1.96 12.55
C ILE A 190 -13.27 -1.23 13.30
N SER A 191 -14.39 -0.98 12.65
CA SER A 191 -15.51 -0.23 13.21
C SER A 191 -16.42 -1.06 14.13
N ALA A 192 -16.23 -2.38 14.15
CA ALA A 192 -17.10 -3.31 14.87
C ALA A 192 -17.13 -3.06 16.40
N VAL A 193 -16.05 -2.50 16.98
CA VAL A 193 -15.95 -2.13 18.40
C VAL A 193 -16.95 -1.03 18.82
N LEU A 194 -17.54 -0.31 17.85
CA LEU A 194 -18.60 0.68 18.10
C LEU A 194 -19.96 0.02 18.44
N SER A 195 -20.07 -1.29 18.25
CA SER A 195 -21.30 -2.02 18.59
C SER A 195 -21.35 -2.36 20.06
N ASP A 196 -22.51 -2.11 20.68
CA ASP A 196 -22.83 -2.53 22.05
C ASP A 196 -23.39 -3.96 22.11
N ARG A 197 -23.56 -4.62 20.96
CA ARG A 197 -24.08 -5.99 20.85
C ARG A 197 -23.20 -6.86 19.99
N SER A 198 -23.22 -8.17 20.26
CA SER A 198 -22.54 -9.15 19.43
C SER A 198 -23.27 -9.33 18.09
N PHE A 199 -22.51 -9.49 17.02
CA PHE A 199 -23.02 -9.81 15.68
C PHE A 199 -21.97 -10.54 14.86
N ALA A 200 -22.34 -11.05 13.69
CA ALA A 200 -21.42 -11.72 12.78
C ALA A 200 -21.33 -10.99 11.44
N ILE A 201 -20.15 -11.01 10.84
CA ILE A 201 -19.93 -10.54 9.47
C ILE A 201 -19.69 -11.77 8.59
N ASN A 202 -20.60 -12.03 7.64
CA ASN A 202 -20.52 -13.10 6.65
C ASN A 202 -19.86 -12.55 5.38
N VAL A 203 -18.78 -13.18 4.93
CA VAL A 203 -17.97 -12.70 3.81
C VAL A 203 -18.17 -13.58 2.60
N THR A 204 -18.42 -12.96 1.44
CA THR A 204 -18.37 -13.59 0.13
C THR A 204 -17.24 -12.99 -0.69
N GLY A 205 -16.65 -13.80 -1.59
CA GLY A 205 -15.45 -13.42 -2.33
C GLY A 205 -14.16 -13.82 -1.60
N SER A 206 -13.03 -13.65 -2.28
CA SER A 206 -11.73 -14.15 -1.79
C SER A 206 -10.59 -13.15 -1.91
N HIS A 207 -10.88 -11.92 -2.36
CA HIS A 207 -9.85 -10.92 -2.66
C HIS A 207 -9.18 -10.33 -1.40
N GLY A 208 -7.87 -10.11 -1.50
CA GLY A 208 -7.11 -9.25 -0.58
C GLY A 208 -6.96 -9.80 0.84
N LYS A 209 -6.81 -11.11 1.03
CA LYS A 209 -6.63 -11.76 2.33
C LYS A 209 -5.53 -11.13 3.19
N ALA A 210 -4.38 -10.79 2.59
CA ALA A 210 -3.26 -10.18 3.30
C ALA A 210 -3.64 -8.86 3.98
N TYR A 211 -4.47 -8.02 3.35
CA TYR A 211 -4.94 -6.76 3.95
C TYR A 211 -5.96 -6.99 5.08
N ILE A 212 -6.72 -8.09 5.02
CA ILE A 212 -7.62 -8.49 6.11
C ILE A 212 -6.80 -9.00 7.29
N ASP A 213 -5.81 -9.84 7.05
CA ASP A 213 -4.92 -10.37 8.08
C ASP A 213 -4.11 -9.24 8.75
N MET A 214 -3.59 -8.28 7.97
CA MET A 214 -3.00 -7.04 8.48
C MET A 214 -3.97 -6.32 9.42
N THR A 215 -5.23 -6.16 9.01
CA THR A 215 -6.24 -5.49 9.84
C THR A 215 -6.45 -6.21 11.16
N LEU A 216 -6.62 -7.53 11.14
CA LEU A 216 -6.82 -8.33 12.37
C LEU A 216 -5.63 -8.26 13.32
N LYS A 217 -4.39 -8.37 12.80
CA LYS A 217 -3.16 -8.24 13.60
C LYS A 217 -3.02 -6.85 14.22
N MET A 218 -3.36 -5.78 13.47
CA MET A 218 -3.36 -4.43 14.01
C MET A 218 -4.42 -4.25 15.10
N MET A 219 -5.65 -4.78 14.91
CA MET A 219 -6.68 -4.77 15.94
C MET A 219 -6.22 -5.51 17.21
N GLU A 220 -5.54 -6.64 17.04
CA GLU A 220 -4.98 -7.42 18.15
C GLU A 220 -3.91 -6.63 18.93
N SER A 221 -3.06 -5.85 18.26
CA SER A 221 -2.06 -4.99 18.91
C SER A 221 -2.70 -3.86 19.75
N PHE A 222 -3.96 -3.52 19.48
CA PHE A 222 -4.77 -2.59 20.28
C PHE A 222 -5.76 -3.33 21.20
N GLY A 223 -5.54 -4.62 21.47
CA GLY A 223 -6.27 -5.42 22.45
C GLY A 223 -7.58 -6.03 21.97
N VAL A 224 -7.94 -5.92 20.69
CA VAL A 224 -9.18 -6.47 20.12
C VAL A 224 -8.89 -7.70 19.27
N ARG A 225 -9.46 -8.84 19.63
CA ARG A 225 -9.30 -10.09 18.90
C ARG A 225 -10.62 -10.59 18.34
N ILE A 226 -10.69 -10.74 17.03
CA ILE A 226 -11.86 -11.22 16.30
C ILE A 226 -11.75 -12.74 16.07
N LYS A 227 -12.78 -13.49 16.46
CA LYS A 227 -12.86 -14.93 16.16
C LYS A 227 -13.35 -15.12 14.72
N LYS A 228 -12.59 -15.90 13.94
CA LYS A 228 -12.92 -16.27 12.56
C LYS A 228 -13.35 -17.73 12.48
N GLU A 229 -14.47 -18.00 11.83
CA GLU A 229 -15.00 -19.34 11.56
C GLU A 229 -15.30 -19.46 10.06
N GLY A 230 -14.35 -19.99 9.29
CA GLY A 230 -14.44 -20.05 7.83
C GLY A 230 -14.50 -18.63 7.20
N SER A 231 -15.61 -18.31 6.56
CA SER A 231 -15.90 -16.99 5.99
C SER A 231 -16.67 -16.06 6.93
N ARG A 232 -16.86 -16.45 8.19
CA ARG A 232 -17.62 -15.72 9.19
C ARG A 232 -16.72 -15.14 10.26
N TYR A 233 -16.89 -13.85 10.57
CA TYR A 233 -16.17 -13.13 11.63
C TYR A 233 -17.15 -12.80 12.76
N LEU A 234 -16.82 -13.24 13.98
CA LEU A 234 -17.68 -13.08 15.15
C LEU A 234 -17.21 -11.89 15.97
N ILE A 235 -18.09 -10.90 16.11
CA ILE A 235 -17.85 -9.66 16.84
C ILE A 235 -18.47 -9.77 18.23
N SER A 236 -17.70 -9.45 19.26
CA SER A 236 -18.19 -9.28 20.62
C SER A 236 -18.56 -7.80 20.85
N GLY A 237 -19.75 -7.54 21.39
CA GLY A 237 -20.19 -6.17 21.72
C GLY A 237 -19.49 -5.55 22.95
N SER A 238 -18.58 -6.27 23.59
CA SER A 238 -17.89 -5.81 24.82
C SER A 238 -16.44 -5.38 24.58
N GLU A 239 -15.89 -5.61 23.40
CA GLU A 239 -14.49 -5.29 23.11
C GLU A 239 -14.30 -3.81 22.78
N ARG A 240 -13.21 -3.24 23.27
CA ARG A 240 -12.80 -1.85 23.01
C ARG A 240 -11.30 -1.81 22.74
N TYR A 241 -10.90 -0.93 21.84
CA TYR A 241 -9.48 -0.65 21.62
C TYR A 241 -8.88 0.04 22.82
N LYS A 242 -7.62 -0.29 23.10
CA LYS A 242 -6.76 0.39 24.07
C LYS A 242 -5.48 0.80 23.38
N ALA A 243 -4.94 1.94 23.79
CA ALA A 243 -3.62 2.33 23.32
C ALA A 243 -2.62 1.18 23.58
N PRO A 244 -1.78 0.81 22.60
CA PRO A 244 -0.84 -0.30 22.77
C PRO A 244 0.17 0.04 23.85
N VAL A 245 0.40 -0.92 24.77
CA VAL A 245 1.36 -0.76 25.87
C VAL A 245 2.64 -1.47 25.43
N ASP A 246 3.72 -0.70 25.18
CA ASP A 246 5.05 -1.27 25.02
C ASP A 246 5.63 -1.71 26.38
N GLY A 247 6.79 -2.38 26.38
CA GLY A 247 7.45 -2.83 27.60
C GLY A 247 7.83 -1.70 28.59
N ALA A 248 7.70 -0.44 28.18
CA ALA A 248 7.92 0.77 29.00
C ALA A 248 6.61 1.39 29.51
N GLY A 249 5.44 0.83 29.14
CA GLY A 249 4.13 1.33 29.58
C GLY A 249 3.63 2.53 28.77
N SER A 250 4.22 2.83 27.62
CA SER A 250 3.84 3.97 26.75
C SER A 250 2.96 3.53 25.57
N GLY A 251 1.93 4.31 25.28
CA GLY A 251 1.02 4.10 24.16
C GLY A 251 1.70 4.38 22.80
N ILE A 252 2.67 3.56 22.38
CA ILE A 252 3.42 3.77 21.13
C ILE A 252 3.07 2.68 20.12
N TYR A 253 2.68 3.09 18.92
CA TYR A 253 2.55 2.21 17.75
C TYR A 253 3.51 2.64 16.64
N ARG A 254 4.32 1.71 16.14
CA ARG A 254 5.30 1.96 15.09
C ARG A 254 4.75 1.50 13.74
N ILE A 255 4.72 2.43 12.78
CA ILE A 255 4.36 2.15 11.39
C ILE A 255 5.59 1.55 10.69
N GLU A 256 5.42 0.39 10.07
CA GLU A 256 6.45 -0.25 9.25
C GLU A 256 6.75 0.60 7.99
N PRO A 257 7.95 0.48 7.38
CA PRO A 257 8.19 0.96 6.04
C PRO A 257 7.17 0.37 5.05
N ASP A 258 6.78 1.13 4.04
CA ASP A 258 5.82 0.69 3.03
C ASP A 258 6.44 -0.36 2.10
N ALA A 259 6.01 -1.62 2.25
CA ALA A 259 6.51 -2.73 1.44
C ALA A 259 6.17 -2.57 -0.05
N SER A 260 5.07 -1.87 -0.37
CA SER A 260 4.74 -1.54 -1.75
C SER A 260 5.74 -0.54 -2.35
N ALA A 261 6.14 0.48 -1.58
CA ALA A 261 7.17 1.43 -2.01
C ALA A 261 8.55 0.77 -2.07
N ALA A 262 8.87 -0.08 -1.10
CA ALA A 262 10.12 -0.84 -1.07
C ALA A 262 10.28 -1.76 -2.29
N ALA A 263 9.20 -2.30 -2.82
CA ALA A 263 9.22 -3.18 -3.98
C ALA A 263 9.81 -2.52 -5.23
N TYR A 264 9.64 -1.21 -5.42
CA TYR A 264 10.29 -0.49 -6.53
C TYR A 264 11.81 -0.51 -6.38
N PHE A 265 12.34 -0.32 -5.18
CA PHE A 265 13.78 -0.39 -4.92
C PHE A 265 14.30 -1.82 -5.06
N TYR A 266 13.61 -2.81 -4.49
CA TYR A 266 14.01 -4.22 -4.67
C TYR A 266 13.99 -4.65 -6.15
N ALA A 267 13.06 -4.14 -6.95
CA ALA A 267 13.02 -4.38 -8.39
C ALA A 267 14.24 -3.81 -9.14
N MET A 268 14.93 -2.80 -8.59
CA MET A 268 16.18 -2.30 -9.17
C MET A 268 17.29 -3.36 -9.11
N CYS A 269 17.24 -4.29 -8.15
CA CYS A 269 18.26 -5.33 -8.01
C CYS A 269 18.45 -6.14 -9.31
N PRO A 270 17.44 -6.85 -9.85
CA PRO A 270 17.60 -7.56 -11.11
C PRO A 270 17.73 -6.65 -12.33
N VAL A 271 17.11 -5.46 -12.33
CA VAL A 271 17.15 -4.52 -13.46
C VAL A 271 18.54 -3.94 -13.66
N LEU A 272 19.21 -3.55 -12.57
CA LEU A 272 20.52 -2.89 -12.57
C LEU A 272 21.67 -3.86 -12.27
N ASN A 273 21.36 -5.08 -11.85
CA ASN A 273 22.32 -6.09 -11.39
C ASN A 273 23.16 -5.61 -10.20
N ILE A 274 22.52 -5.02 -9.19
CA ILE A 274 23.14 -4.51 -7.97
C ILE A 274 22.45 -5.09 -6.72
N PRO A 275 23.16 -5.24 -5.59
CA PRO A 275 22.53 -5.60 -4.32
C PRO A 275 21.71 -4.43 -3.77
N VAL A 276 20.54 -4.76 -3.18
CA VAL A 276 19.59 -3.76 -2.65
C VAL A 276 19.10 -4.14 -1.28
N CYS A 277 19.02 -3.17 -0.38
CA CYS A 277 18.35 -3.28 0.91
C CYS A 277 17.44 -2.07 1.16
N VAL A 278 16.29 -2.33 1.78
CA VAL A 278 15.41 -1.28 2.32
C VAL A 278 15.28 -1.53 3.82
N PRO A 279 15.96 -0.74 4.67
CA PRO A 279 15.98 -0.96 6.12
C PRO A 279 14.59 -1.01 6.74
N GLY A 280 14.36 -2.00 7.61
CA GLY A 280 13.09 -2.23 8.27
C GLY A 280 12.08 -3.05 7.45
N VAL A 281 12.39 -3.46 6.23
CA VAL A 281 11.57 -4.39 5.44
C VAL A 281 12.00 -5.81 5.74
N ARG A 282 11.08 -6.64 6.27
CA ARG A 282 11.33 -7.99 6.75
C ARG A 282 10.20 -8.92 6.38
N PHE A 283 10.45 -10.24 6.38
CA PHE A 283 9.42 -11.23 6.05
C PHE A 283 8.33 -11.39 7.13
N ASP A 284 8.56 -10.94 8.36
CA ASP A 284 7.55 -10.90 9.42
C ASP A 284 6.63 -9.67 9.34
N SER A 285 6.79 -8.84 8.29
CA SER A 285 5.94 -7.67 8.04
C SER A 285 4.45 -8.01 8.02
N LEU A 286 3.63 -7.08 8.48
CA LEU A 286 2.17 -7.15 8.35
C LEU A 286 1.71 -7.03 6.89
N GLN A 287 2.56 -6.55 6.00
CA GLN A 287 2.24 -6.22 4.62
C GLN A 287 2.51 -7.39 3.69
N GLY A 288 1.46 -7.92 3.05
CA GLY A 288 1.59 -9.02 2.09
C GLY A 288 2.48 -8.70 0.87
N ASP A 289 2.69 -7.43 0.58
CA ASP A 289 3.54 -6.95 -0.53
C ASP A 289 5.00 -7.36 -0.39
N VAL A 290 5.47 -7.72 0.81
CA VAL A 290 6.82 -8.27 1.05
C VAL A 290 7.06 -9.57 0.26
N GLU A 291 6.00 -10.31 -0.07
CA GLU A 291 6.06 -11.51 -0.90
C GLU A 291 6.61 -11.24 -2.31
N PHE A 292 6.60 -9.99 -2.76
CA PHE A 292 7.23 -9.62 -4.02
C PHE A 292 8.74 -9.96 -4.04
N ILE A 293 9.42 -9.88 -2.90
CA ILE A 293 10.83 -10.26 -2.78
C ILE A 293 11.01 -11.77 -3.08
N ARG A 294 10.05 -12.61 -2.63
CA ARG A 294 10.06 -14.05 -2.96
C ARG A 294 9.78 -14.31 -4.45
N VAL A 295 9.05 -13.41 -5.12
CA VAL A 295 8.91 -13.48 -6.59
C VAL A 295 10.26 -13.21 -7.25
N LEU A 296 10.97 -12.17 -6.85
CA LEU A 296 12.30 -11.86 -7.37
C LEU A 296 13.32 -12.99 -7.10
N GLU A 297 13.24 -13.64 -5.93
CA GLU A 297 14.03 -14.83 -5.61
C GLU A 297 13.77 -15.98 -6.60
N LYS A 298 12.50 -16.28 -6.87
CA LYS A 298 12.12 -17.31 -7.86
C LYS A 298 12.52 -16.95 -9.29
N MET A 299 12.69 -15.67 -9.59
CA MET A 299 13.21 -15.19 -10.87
C MET A 299 14.74 -15.30 -10.99
N GLY A 300 15.44 -15.61 -9.91
CA GLY A 300 16.89 -15.88 -9.89
C GLY A 300 17.72 -14.96 -9.00
N CYS A 301 17.12 -13.99 -8.34
CA CYS A 301 17.78 -13.21 -7.30
C CYS A 301 18.06 -14.09 -6.07
N ARG A 302 18.99 -13.67 -5.22
CA ARG A 302 19.31 -14.36 -3.96
C ARG A 302 18.88 -13.49 -2.80
N VAL A 303 18.20 -14.08 -1.82
CA VAL A 303 17.73 -13.40 -0.62
C VAL A 303 18.66 -13.71 0.55
N TYR A 304 19.05 -12.67 1.28
CA TYR A 304 19.77 -12.77 2.53
C TYR A 304 19.02 -12.00 3.62
N GLU A 305 18.69 -12.66 4.73
CA GLU A 305 18.14 -11.99 5.92
C GLU A 305 19.32 -11.58 6.81
N TYR A 306 19.53 -10.27 6.94
CA TYR A 306 20.66 -9.73 7.70
C TYR A 306 20.57 -10.14 9.16
N LYS A 307 21.69 -10.62 9.71
CA LYS A 307 21.88 -10.87 11.13
C LYS A 307 23.28 -10.39 11.51
N LYS A 308 23.34 -9.47 12.43
CA LYS A 308 24.56 -8.78 12.81
C LYS A 308 25.68 -9.74 13.24
N ASP A 309 25.32 -10.76 14.01
CA ASP A 309 26.28 -11.75 14.52
C ASP A 309 26.72 -12.77 13.44
N GLU A 310 25.89 -13.08 12.45
CA GLU A 310 26.19 -14.01 11.35
C GLU A 310 26.93 -13.32 10.20
N ALA A 311 26.69 -12.03 9.97
CA ALA A 311 27.39 -11.23 8.96
C ALA A 311 28.90 -11.17 9.19
N GLN A 312 29.36 -11.29 10.45
CA GLN A 312 30.77 -11.35 10.82
C GLN A 312 31.48 -12.65 10.42
N GLY A 313 30.79 -13.63 9.85
CA GLY A 313 31.36 -14.91 9.39
C GLY A 313 31.30 -15.13 7.88
N ASP A 314 30.57 -14.30 7.15
CA ASP A 314 30.43 -14.33 5.69
C ASP A 314 31.13 -13.12 5.08
N LYS A 315 32.35 -13.32 4.57
CA LYS A 315 33.22 -12.23 4.09
C LYS A 315 32.58 -11.44 2.94
N ASP A 316 31.78 -12.07 2.10
CA ASP A 316 31.12 -11.40 0.97
C ASP A 316 30.03 -10.45 1.47
N ILE A 317 29.33 -10.83 2.54
CA ILE A 317 28.31 -9.98 3.19
C ILE A 317 28.99 -8.90 4.05
N GLU A 318 30.09 -9.22 4.79
CA GLU A 318 30.85 -8.23 5.54
C GLU A 318 31.36 -7.11 4.64
N ASP A 319 31.96 -7.46 3.50
CA ASP A 319 32.46 -6.48 2.53
C ASP A 319 31.31 -5.64 1.95
N LEU A 320 30.14 -6.25 1.70
CA LEU A 320 28.96 -5.59 1.16
C LEU A 320 28.34 -4.58 2.16
N VAL A 321 28.32 -4.92 3.47
CA VAL A 321 27.69 -4.08 4.51
C VAL A 321 28.70 -3.20 5.27
N SER A 322 29.95 -3.15 4.83
CA SER A 322 31.02 -2.37 5.50
C SER A 322 30.93 -0.85 5.31
N GLY A 323 29.96 -0.36 4.51
CA GLY A 323 29.76 1.06 4.23
C GLY A 323 28.95 1.80 5.32
N SER A 324 29.10 3.12 5.42
CA SER A 324 28.38 3.99 6.36
C SER A 324 26.85 3.92 6.19
N ASP A 325 26.37 3.60 5.00
CA ASP A 325 24.94 3.48 4.69
C ASP A 325 24.30 2.23 5.34
N CYS A 326 25.12 1.31 5.85
CA CYS A 326 24.67 0.05 6.46
C CYS A 326 24.54 0.10 8.00
N GLU A 327 24.93 1.18 8.65
CA GLU A 327 24.80 1.34 10.12
C GLU A 327 23.34 1.27 10.62
N GLN A 328 22.38 1.43 9.72
CA GLN A 328 20.93 1.39 10.00
C GLN A 328 20.34 -0.02 9.93
N LEU A 329 21.08 -1.01 9.39
CA LEU A 329 20.59 -2.38 9.23
C LEU A 329 20.35 -3.04 10.59
N ARG A 330 19.26 -3.79 10.68
CA ARG A 330 18.81 -4.53 11.86
C ARG A 330 18.60 -5.99 11.52
N ASP A 331 18.69 -6.83 12.54
CA ASP A 331 18.40 -8.24 12.36
C ASP A 331 17.03 -8.48 11.72
N GLY A 332 17.03 -9.30 10.69
CA GLY A 332 15.85 -9.61 9.87
C GLY A 332 15.62 -8.69 8.68
N ASP A 333 16.40 -7.60 8.51
CA ASP A 333 16.32 -6.77 7.30
C ASP A 333 16.72 -7.59 6.08
N ILE A 334 16.00 -7.41 4.97
CA ILE A 334 16.21 -8.20 3.75
C ILE A 334 17.21 -7.50 2.84
N ILE A 335 18.29 -8.20 2.50
CA ILE A 335 19.21 -7.83 1.43
C ILE A 335 18.89 -8.72 0.22
N LEU A 336 18.58 -8.12 -0.90
CA LEU A 336 18.38 -8.81 -2.18
C LEU A 336 19.65 -8.68 -3.02
N LEU A 337 20.22 -9.82 -3.39
CA LEU A 337 21.41 -9.92 -4.23
C LEU A 337 20.99 -10.25 -5.67
N PRO A 338 21.67 -9.70 -6.68
CA PRO A 338 21.34 -9.98 -8.07
C PRO A 338 21.59 -11.45 -8.44
N PRO A 339 21.03 -11.90 -9.59
CA PRO A 339 21.36 -13.21 -10.13
C PRO A 339 22.86 -13.37 -10.40
N GLU A 340 23.46 -14.52 -10.10
CA GLU A 340 24.91 -14.76 -10.24
C GLU A 340 25.45 -14.53 -11.66
N ASN A 341 24.62 -14.83 -12.66
CA ASN A 341 24.98 -14.63 -14.08
C ASN A 341 24.50 -13.31 -14.66
N GLY A 342 23.98 -12.39 -13.83
CA GLY A 342 23.47 -11.09 -14.26
C GLY A 342 22.19 -11.14 -15.10
N SER A 343 21.48 -12.28 -15.14
CA SER A 343 20.25 -12.46 -15.91
C SER A 343 19.21 -13.18 -15.07
N TYR A 344 17.95 -12.74 -15.15
CA TYR A 344 16.84 -13.35 -14.43
C TYR A 344 15.80 -13.94 -15.38
N SER A 345 15.04 -14.90 -14.88
CA SER A 345 14.01 -15.58 -15.63
C SER A 345 12.65 -14.95 -15.44
N GLY A 346 11.78 -15.04 -16.46
CA GLY A 346 10.35 -14.79 -16.28
C GLY A 346 9.72 -15.83 -15.37
N ILE A 347 8.51 -15.54 -14.90
CA ILE A 347 7.78 -16.36 -13.94
C ILE A 347 6.29 -16.45 -14.31
N ASP A 348 5.61 -17.53 -13.93
CA ASP A 348 4.16 -17.63 -13.90
C ASP A 348 3.71 -17.58 -12.44
N VAL A 349 3.02 -16.50 -12.03
CA VAL A 349 2.73 -16.22 -10.63
C VAL A 349 1.31 -15.67 -10.42
N ASP A 350 0.63 -16.17 -9.39
CA ASP A 350 -0.62 -15.59 -8.88
C ASP A 350 -0.28 -14.47 -7.89
N MET A 351 -0.74 -13.25 -8.20
CA MET A 351 -0.51 -12.06 -7.37
C MET A 351 -1.80 -11.56 -6.71
N SER A 352 -2.83 -12.37 -6.59
CA SER A 352 -4.11 -11.98 -5.99
C SER A 352 -3.98 -11.48 -4.54
N SER A 353 -2.96 -11.92 -3.81
CA SER A 353 -2.71 -11.53 -2.40
C SER A 353 -1.89 -10.23 -2.25
N PHE A 354 -1.10 -9.85 -3.28
CA PHE A 354 -0.23 -8.66 -3.29
C PHE A 354 -0.22 -7.99 -4.67
N SER A 355 -1.40 -7.87 -5.25
CA SER A 355 -1.64 -7.40 -6.63
C SER A 355 -1.18 -5.97 -6.92
N ASP A 356 -0.95 -5.18 -5.89
CA ASP A 356 -0.37 -3.84 -6.01
C ASP A 356 1.03 -3.87 -6.65
N GLN A 357 1.74 -5.02 -6.59
CA GLN A 357 3.04 -5.21 -7.21
C GLN A 357 2.98 -5.72 -8.66
N ALA A 358 1.80 -5.95 -9.20
CA ALA A 358 1.64 -6.43 -10.59
C ALA A 358 2.26 -5.45 -11.61
N ILE A 359 2.13 -4.14 -11.37
CA ILE A 359 2.74 -3.10 -12.22
C ILE A 359 4.27 -3.14 -12.14
N THR A 360 4.81 -3.30 -10.92
CA THR A 360 6.25 -3.39 -10.69
C THR A 360 6.85 -4.61 -11.42
N LEU A 361 6.20 -5.78 -11.28
CA LEU A 361 6.63 -6.98 -11.98
C LEU A 361 6.50 -6.84 -13.50
N ALA A 362 5.40 -6.23 -13.98
CA ALA A 362 5.20 -5.98 -15.41
C ALA A 362 6.27 -5.07 -16.01
N ALA A 363 6.73 -4.07 -15.27
CA ALA A 363 7.77 -3.14 -15.72
C ALA A 363 9.14 -3.80 -15.89
N ILE A 364 9.49 -4.77 -15.03
CA ILE A 364 10.79 -5.47 -15.14
C ILE A 364 10.73 -6.71 -16.06
N ALA A 365 9.55 -7.21 -16.38
CA ALA A 365 9.35 -8.40 -17.19
C ALA A 365 10.01 -8.37 -18.59
N PRO A 366 10.06 -7.23 -19.31
CA PRO A 366 10.73 -7.15 -20.62
C PRO A 366 12.22 -7.53 -20.59
N PHE A 367 12.89 -7.32 -19.47
CA PHE A 367 14.33 -7.60 -19.32
C PHE A 367 14.66 -9.03 -18.88
N ALA A 368 13.64 -9.85 -18.58
CA ALA A 368 13.82 -11.26 -18.25
C ALA A 368 14.22 -12.07 -19.48
N ASN A 369 14.82 -13.25 -19.28
CA ASN A 369 15.22 -14.15 -20.39
C ASN A 369 14.09 -15.05 -20.90
N SER A 370 12.91 -15.02 -20.27
CA SER A 370 11.72 -15.81 -20.63
C SER A 370 10.43 -15.06 -20.29
N PRO A 371 9.27 -15.45 -20.85
CA PRO A 371 8.02 -14.73 -20.60
C PRO A 371 7.59 -14.75 -19.13
N THR A 372 7.00 -13.63 -18.68
CA THR A 372 6.37 -13.50 -17.36
C THR A 372 4.86 -13.51 -17.50
N THR A 373 4.16 -14.33 -16.71
CA THR A 373 2.70 -14.36 -16.62
C THR A 373 2.27 -13.98 -15.21
N ILE A 374 1.41 -12.96 -15.11
CA ILE A 374 0.84 -12.45 -13.86
C ILE A 374 -0.64 -12.78 -13.85
N ARG A 375 -1.11 -13.50 -12.82
CA ARG A 375 -2.49 -13.97 -12.68
C ARG A 375 -3.17 -13.42 -11.44
N GLY A 376 -4.51 -13.57 -11.37
CA GLY A 376 -5.30 -13.18 -10.21
C GLY A 376 -5.40 -11.66 -10.02
N ILE A 377 -5.28 -10.88 -11.11
CA ILE A 377 -5.19 -9.41 -11.06
C ILE A 377 -6.41 -8.69 -11.67
N GLY A 378 -7.52 -9.38 -11.96
CA GLY A 378 -8.69 -8.75 -12.60
C GLY A 378 -9.25 -7.53 -11.82
N HIS A 379 -9.21 -7.57 -10.49
CA HIS A 379 -9.69 -6.51 -9.62
C HIS A 379 -8.87 -5.20 -9.69
N ILE A 380 -7.61 -5.24 -10.21
CA ILE A 380 -6.80 -4.00 -10.34
C ILE A 380 -7.37 -3.05 -11.41
N ARG A 381 -8.31 -3.50 -12.23
CA ARG A 381 -9.06 -2.67 -13.18
C ARG A 381 -9.99 -1.66 -12.49
N LEU A 382 -10.39 -1.93 -11.25
CA LEU A 382 -11.33 -1.12 -10.46
C LEU A 382 -10.64 -0.27 -9.38
N GLN A 383 -9.32 -0.06 -9.51
CA GLN A 383 -8.55 0.72 -8.54
C GLN A 383 -8.42 2.20 -8.97
N GLU A 384 -7.24 2.79 -8.88
CA GLU A 384 -6.98 4.17 -9.25
C GLU A 384 -7.18 4.42 -10.76
N SER A 385 -6.86 3.43 -11.56
CA SER A 385 -7.04 3.33 -13.00
C SER A 385 -7.41 1.90 -13.37
N ASP A 386 -7.79 1.63 -14.63
CA ASP A 386 -7.75 0.25 -15.17
C ASP A 386 -6.28 -0.13 -15.39
N ARG A 387 -5.61 -0.58 -14.31
CA ARG A 387 -4.19 -0.87 -14.29
C ARG A 387 -3.78 -1.94 -15.30
N LEU A 388 -4.61 -2.96 -15.50
CA LEU A 388 -4.31 -4.01 -16.46
C LEU A 388 -4.28 -3.46 -17.90
N SER A 389 -5.28 -2.68 -18.29
CA SER A 389 -5.32 -2.02 -19.59
C SER A 389 -4.18 -0.99 -19.75
N ALA A 390 -3.84 -0.26 -18.69
CA ALA A 390 -2.73 0.68 -18.68
C ALA A 390 -1.39 -0.03 -18.91
N ILE A 391 -1.10 -1.14 -18.22
CA ILE A 391 0.12 -1.94 -18.43
C ILE A 391 0.24 -2.39 -19.89
N VAL A 392 -0.84 -2.96 -20.45
CA VAL A 392 -0.86 -3.45 -21.83
C VAL A 392 -0.58 -2.31 -22.81
N THR A 393 -1.22 -1.16 -22.60
CA THR A 393 -1.08 0.01 -23.47
C THR A 393 0.33 0.56 -23.43
N GLU A 394 0.88 0.78 -22.23
CA GLU A 394 2.19 1.43 -22.08
C GLU A 394 3.34 0.51 -22.55
N LEU A 395 3.28 -0.80 -22.25
CA LEU A 395 4.24 -1.76 -22.79
C LEU A 395 4.13 -1.86 -24.32
N GLY A 396 2.91 -1.79 -24.87
CA GLY A 396 2.68 -1.78 -26.33
C GLY A 396 3.31 -0.55 -27.01
N LYS A 397 3.23 0.64 -26.41
CA LYS A 397 3.92 1.86 -26.92
C LYS A 397 5.44 1.67 -27.01
N MET A 398 6.01 0.86 -26.10
CA MET A 398 7.44 0.54 -26.06
C MET A 398 7.82 -0.62 -26.98
N GLY A 399 6.89 -1.16 -27.76
CA GLY A 399 7.13 -2.29 -28.66
C GLY A 399 7.20 -3.66 -27.96
N ILE A 400 6.80 -3.75 -26.71
CA ILE A 400 6.81 -5.00 -25.95
C ILE A 400 5.54 -5.79 -26.25
N LYS A 401 5.71 -7.07 -26.65
CA LYS A 401 4.61 -7.99 -26.91
C LYS A 401 3.95 -8.42 -25.61
N THR A 402 2.62 -8.31 -25.54
CA THR A 402 1.80 -8.82 -24.43
C THR A 402 0.62 -9.64 -24.92
N GLU A 403 0.13 -10.54 -24.08
CA GLU A 403 -1.15 -11.23 -24.20
C GLU A 403 -1.89 -11.07 -22.87
N ASN A 404 -3.19 -10.87 -22.89
CA ASN A 404 -3.95 -10.65 -21.65
C ASN A 404 -5.38 -11.19 -21.73
N GLY A 405 -5.97 -11.45 -20.56
CA GLY A 405 -7.37 -11.79 -20.36
C GLY A 405 -8.03 -10.85 -19.36
N GLU A 406 -9.09 -11.33 -18.71
CA GLU A 406 -9.84 -10.54 -17.73
C GLU A 406 -9.03 -10.30 -16.46
N ASP A 407 -8.26 -11.31 -15.99
CA ASP A 407 -7.57 -11.36 -14.72
C ASP A 407 -6.08 -11.72 -14.80
N TRP A 408 -5.50 -11.71 -16.01
CA TRP A 408 -4.08 -12.04 -16.21
C TRP A 408 -3.45 -11.27 -17.36
N ILE A 409 -2.12 -11.19 -17.33
CA ILE A 409 -1.27 -10.69 -18.41
C ILE A 409 -0.05 -11.57 -18.56
N LYS A 410 0.38 -11.78 -19.81
CA LYS A 410 1.64 -12.40 -20.19
C LYS A 410 2.48 -11.41 -20.97
N ILE A 411 3.72 -11.20 -20.52
CA ILE A 411 4.65 -10.22 -21.07
C ILE A 411 5.86 -10.98 -21.60
N TYR A 412 6.22 -10.71 -22.85
CA TYR A 412 7.36 -11.34 -23.50
C TYR A 412 8.62 -10.48 -23.33
N PRO A 413 9.83 -11.12 -23.26
CA PRO A 413 11.09 -10.40 -23.31
C PRO A 413 11.20 -9.53 -24.55
N GLY A 414 11.89 -8.39 -24.40
CA GLY A 414 12.14 -7.46 -25.50
C GLY A 414 12.90 -6.22 -25.04
N ASP A 415 13.32 -5.40 -25.98
CA ASP A 415 14.03 -4.15 -25.72
C ASP A 415 13.05 -2.97 -25.78
N PRO A 416 12.66 -2.39 -24.63
CA PRO A 416 11.73 -1.27 -24.60
C PRO A 416 12.25 -0.06 -25.39
N GLN A 417 11.43 0.46 -26.29
CA GLN A 417 11.74 1.62 -27.11
C GLN A 417 11.40 2.93 -26.37
N PRO A 418 12.07 4.05 -26.70
CA PRO A 418 11.77 5.37 -26.15
C PRO A 418 10.28 5.68 -26.17
N SER A 419 9.71 6.10 -25.05
CA SER A 419 8.28 6.33 -24.94
C SER A 419 7.92 7.32 -23.83
N ILE A 420 6.79 8.01 -24.02
CA ILE A 420 6.15 8.81 -23.00
C ILE A 420 5.07 7.93 -22.34
N VAL A 421 5.26 7.63 -21.08
CA VAL A 421 4.34 6.82 -20.26
C VAL A 421 3.22 7.71 -19.72
N ASP A 422 1.98 7.41 -20.09
CA ASP A 422 0.81 7.99 -19.42
C ASP A 422 0.64 7.31 -18.07
N THR A 423 0.57 8.10 -17.03
CA THR A 423 0.38 7.57 -15.67
C THR A 423 -1.08 7.32 -15.31
N TYR A 424 -2.04 7.76 -16.12
CA TYR A 424 -3.47 7.66 -15.82
C TYR A 424 -3.83 8.25 -14.44
N ASN A 425 -3.04 9.21 -13.97
CA ASN A 425 -3.09 9.76 -12.61
C ASN A 425 -2.98 8.68 -11.52
N ASP A 426 -2.23 7.62 -11.80
CA ASP A 426 -1.95 6.50 -10.89
C ASP A 426 -0.45 6.48 -10.55
N HIS A 427 -0.16 6.67 -9.27
CA HIS A 427 1.20 6.72 -8.73
C HIS A 427 1.99 5.43 -8.99
N ARG A 428 1.32 4.26 -9.03
CA ARG A 428 2.00 2.98 -9.29
C ARG A 428 2.45 2.86 -10.73
N MET A 429 1.69 3.41 -11.68
CA MET A 429 2.13 3.51 -13.08
C MET A 429 3.37 4.39 -13.19
N ALA A 430 3.36 5.55 -12.52
CA ALA A 430 4.52 6.46 -12.54
C ALA A 430 5.78 5.79 -11.96
N MET A 431 5.69 5.23 -10.76
CA MET A 431 6.83 4.63 -10.06
C MET A 431 7.28 3.32 -10.71
N GLY A 432 6.34 2.42 -11.05
CA GLY A 432 6.68 1.14 -11.66
C GLY A 432 7.34 1.30 -13.03
N PHE A 433 6.77 2.11 -13.91
CA PHE A 433 7.32 2.28 -15.27
C PHE A 433 8.60 3.11 -15.31
N SER A 434 8.92 3.89 -14.27
CA SER A 434 10.24 4.55 -14.18
C SER A 434 11.38 3.54 -14.10
N LEU A 435 11.16 2.34 -13.57
CA LEU A 435 12.17 1.27 -13.51
C LEU A 435 12.67 0.86 -14.90
N ILE A 436 11.80 0.93 -15.92
CA ILE A 436 12.18 0.64 -17.31
C ILE A 436 13.27 1.61 -17.78
N GLY A 437 13.12 2.91 -17.44
CA GLY A 437 14.03 3.96 -17.86
C GLY A 437 15.42 3.84 -17.24
N LEU A 438 15.57 3.16 -16.10
CA LEU A 438 16.89 2.90 -15.50
C LEU A 438 17.78 2.05 -16.42
N ARG A 439 17.17 1.22 -17.30
CA ARG A 439 17.87 0.30 -18.20
C ARG A 439 17.67 0.64 -19.69
N ALA A 440 16.52 1.17 -20.09
CA ALA A 440 16.18 1.55 -21.44
C ALA A 440 16.16 3.09 -21.60
N GLU A 441 16.81 3.62 -22.64
CA GLU A 441 16.91 5.06 -22.89
C GLU A 441 15.59 5.68 -23.36
N GLY A 442 15.37 6.95 -23.05
CA GLY A 442 14.29 7.75 -23.60
C GLY A 442 12.90 7.50 -22.99
N ILE A 443 12.84 6.92 -21.80
CA ILE A 443 11.58 6.76 -21.04
C ILE A 443 11.28 8.06 -20.29
N VAL A 444 10.07 8.57 -20.52
CA VAL A 444 9.56 9.81 -19.92
C VAL A 444 8.25 9.53 -19.21
N ILE A 445 8.15 9.91 -17.95
CA ILE A 445 6.93 9.77 -17.15
C ILE A 445 6.11 11.05 -17.26
N ASP A 446 4.90 10.96 -17.78
CA ASP A 446 3.96 12.08 -17.80
C ASP A 446 3.23 12.19 -16.45
N ASN A 447 3.10 13.42 -15.92
CA ASN A 447 2.47 13.69 -14.62
C ASN A 447 3.09 12.91 -13.43
N PRO A 448 4.41 13.06 -13.15
CA PRO A 448 5.06 12.43 -11.99
C PRO A 448 4.47 12.89 -10.65
N GLY A 449 3.82 14.06 -10.61
CA GLY A 449 3.15 14.62 -9.42
C GLY A 449 2.03 13.74 -8.85
N CYS A 450 1.52 12.76 -9.59
CA CYS A 450 0.53 11.82 -9.06
C CYS A 450 1.08 10.94 -7.92
N CYS A 451 2.42 10.90 -7.73
CA CYS A 451 3.08 10.19 -6.63
C CYS A 451 2.84 10.83 -5.26
N SER A 452 2.40 12.11 -5.19
CA SER A 452 2.01 12.78 -3.94
C SER A 452 0.96 11.99 -3.12
N LYS A 453 0.22 11.14 -3.79
CA LYS A 453 -0.79 10.27 -3.18
C LYS A 453 -0.20 9.26 -2.19
N THR A 454 1.05 8.82 -2.37
CA THR A 454 1.70 7.79 -1.54
C THR A 454 3.16 8.05 -1.21
N PHE A 455 3.94 8.59 -2.16
CA PHE A 455 5.38 8.80 -2.02
C PHE A 455 5.77 10.04 -2.84
N ALA A 456 5.55 11.22 -2.28
CA ALA A 456 5.73 12.50 -2.96
C ALA A 456 7.18 12.71 -3.44
N GLU A 457 8.16 12.26 -2.65
CA GLU A 457 9.60 12.43 -2.89
C GLU A 457 10.19 11.32 -3.76
N TYR A 458 9.37 10.42 -4.35
CA TYR A 458 9.88 9.24 -5.07
C TYR A 458 10.88 9.60 -6.17
N PHE A 459 10.58 10.60 -6.99
CA PHE A 459 11.46 10.98 -8.10
C PHE A 459 12.70 11.72 -7.64
N ASP A 460 12.66 12.42 -6.52
CA ASP A 460 13.86 13.03 -5.90
C ASP A 460 14.80 11.93 -5.39
N VAL A 461 14.25 10.91 -4.69
CA VAL A 461 15.01 9.73 -4.27
C VAL A 461 15.56 8.94 -5.46
N LEU A 462 14.79 8.82 -6.54
CA LEU A 462 15.26 8.15 -7.76
C LEU A 462 16.43 8.91 -8.40
N ASP A 463 16.38 10.24 -8.44
CA ASP A 463 17.48 11.08 -8.93
C ASP A 463 18.73 10.91 -8.07
N GLU A 464 18.61 10.93 -6.73
CA GLU A 464 19.73 10.68 -5.81
C GLU A 464 20.38 9.32 -6.04
N ILE A 465 19.57 8.28 -6.29
CA ILE A 465 20.05 6.93 -6.62
C ILE A 465 20.81 6.96 -7.95
N CYS A 466 20.24 7.57 -8.98
CA CYS A 466 20.86 7.65 -10.29
C CYS A 466 22.19 8.42 -10.24
N ASP A 467 22.25 9.54 -9.51
CA ASP A 467 23.46 10.37 -9.39
C ASP A 467 24.63 9.63 -8.71
N LYS A 468 24.34 8.69 -7.79
CA LYS A 468 25.36 7.80 -7.20
C LYS A 468 26.03 6.90 -8.23
N TYR A 469 25.32 6.54 -9.30
CA TYR A 469 25.79 5.61 -10.33
C TYR A 469 26.19 6.29 -11.66
N GLU A 470 25.89 7.58 -11.86
CA GLU A 470 26.39 8.33 -13.03
C GLU A 470 27.89 8.61 -12.94
N ASN A 471 28.44 8.67 -11.73
CA ASN A 471 29.83 9.01 -11.44
C ASN A 471 30.67 7.80 -10.98
N ALA A 472 30.13 6.59 -11.01
CA ALA A 472 30.80 5.34 -10.64
C ALA A 472 31.38 4.66 -11.88
#